data_361a6187b94f76ad20f86a57333f3c86
#
_entry.id   361a6187b94f76ad20f86a57333f3c86
#
_cell.length_a   1.000
_cell.length_b   1.000
_cell.length_c   1.000
_cell.angle_alpha   90.00
_cell.angle_beta   90.00
_cell.angle_gamma   90.00
#
_symmetry.space_group_name_H-M   'P 1'
#
loop_
_entity.id
_entity.type
_entity.pdbx_description
1 polymer ?
#
loop_
_entity_poly.entity_id
_entity_poly.type
_entity_poly.pdbx_seq_one_letter_code
_entity_poly.pdbx_strand_id
1 'polypeptide(L)'
;SVLLMNEEFTEALRNAETVEEFMGIINDADEKEAGIDERLAGEGTAAEEETRGKVKILAVTSCPTGIAHTYMAAEGIEKAAKAKNCFIKIETRGSGGAKNVLTDQEIADADCIIVAADAKVPMERFDGKKVIECQVSDGISKADQLIDRAINGDAPVYHAAAGSQTSSAGNKSGGSVGHKIYMQLMNGVSHMLPLVVGGGILIAIAFLIDGLSVDLSALPADQRANFGTITPVAALFKGIGGTAFGFMLPILAGFIAMAIGDRPALALGLVGGMMAANGKSGFLGALLAGFAAGYIILGLRKLCDKLPEAL
;
A
#
# COMPACT_ATOMS: atom_id res chain seq x y z
N SER A 1 -2.49 2.05 -13.08
CA SER A 1 -2.47 3.48 -12.67
C SER A 1 -1.22 4.21 -13.15
N VAL A 2 -0.08 3.54 -13.28
CA VAL A 2 1.16 4.06 -13.88
C VAL A 2 0.99 4.27 -15.39
N LEU A 3 0.25 3.39 -16.06
CA LEU A 3 -0.05 3.49 -17.51
C LEU A 3 -0.76 4.81 -17.86
N LEU A 4 -1.63 5.32 -17.01
CA LEU A 4 -2.32 6.59 -17.23
C LEU A 4 -1.43 7.83 -17.08
N MET A 5 -0.21 7.68 -16.56
CA MET A 5 0.81 8.74 -16.50
C MET A 5 1.76 8.72 -17.71
N ASN A 6 1.65 7.70 -18.58
CA ASN A 6 2.39 7.64 -19.84
C ASN A 6 1.65 8.43 -20.91
N GLU A 7 2.27 9.49 -21.44
CA GLU A 7 1.67 10.37 -22.44
C GLU A 7 1.36 9.61 -23.74
N GLU A 8 2.24 8.72 -24.19
CA GLU A 8 2.03 7.91 -25.40
C GLU A 8 0.82 6.98 -25.26
N PHE A 9 0.66 6.34 -24.08
CA PHE A 9 -0.46 5.46 -23.80
C PHE A 9 -1.78 6.23 -23.73
N THR A 10 -1.79 7.39 -23.07
CA THR A 10 -3.00 8.23 -22.96
C THR A 10 -3.37 8.88 -24.27
N GLU A 11 -2.41 9.25 -25.13
CA GLU A 11 -2.69 9.73 -26.48
C GLU A 11 -3.22 8.61 -27.38
N ALA A 12 -2.66 7.41 -27.33
CA ALA A 12 -3.15 6.25 -28.06
C ALA A 12 -4.61 5.93 -27.69
N LEU A 13 -4.94 5.90 -26.38
CA LEU A 13 -6.33 5.70 -25.93
C LEU A 13 -7.28 6.80 -26.36
N ARG A 14 -6.82 8.06 -26.43
CA ARG A 14 -7.65 9.20 -26.86
C ARG A 14 -7.93 9.19 -28.35
N ASN A 15 -7.01 8.64 -29.13
CA ASN A 15 -7.10 8.59 -30.58
C ASN A 15 -7.72 7.29 -31.13
N ALA A 16 -8.05 6.32 -30.28
CA ALA A 16 -8.73 5.10 -30.64
C ALA A 16 -10.16 5.41 -31.17
N GLU A 17 -10.44 5.05 -32.42
CA GLU A 17 -11.74 5.29 -33.07
C GLU A 17 -12.72 4.12 -32.91
N THR A 18 -12.22 2.94 -32.51
CA THR A 18 -13.04 1.73 -32.35
C THR A 18 -12.80 1.09 -30.97
N VAL A 19 -13.81 0.33 -30.52
CA VAL A 19 -13.70 -0.43 -29.25
C VAL A 19 -12.61 -1.49 -29.36
N GLU A 20 -12.39 -2.06 -30.56
CA GLU A 20 -11.37 -3.08 -30.78
C GLU A 20 -9.96 -2.49 -30.68
N GLU A 21 -9.72 -1.31 -31.23
CA GLU A 21 -8.45 -0.57 -31.08
C GLU A 21 -8.22 -0.18 -29.62
N PHE A 22 -9.24 0.34 -28.94
CA PHE A 22 -9.14 0.69 -27.51
C PHE A 22 -8.78 -0.51 -26.64
N MET A 23 -9.43 -1.65 -26.86
CA MET A 23 -9.12 -2.90 -26.15
C MET A 23 -7.75 -3.46 -26.53
N GLY A 24 -7.32 -3.30 -27.79
CA GLY A 24 -5.98 -3.69 -28.23
C GLY A 24 -4.89 -2.92 -27.49
N ILE A 25 -5.02 -1.61 -27.37
CA ILE A 25 -4.07 -0.74 -26.64
C ILE A 25 -3.98 -1.14 -25.15
N ILE A 26 -5.10 -1.49 -24.52
CA ILE A 26 -5.13 -1.95 -23.13
C ILE A 26 -4.45 -3.31 -23.00
N ASN A 27 -4.76 -4.27 -23.87
CA ASN A 27 -4.18 -5.60 -23.84
C ASN A 27 -2.67 -5.57 -24.10
N ASP A 28 -2.20 -4.76 -25.06
CA ASP A 28 -0.76 -4.57 -25.32
C ASP A 28 -0.02 -3.94 -24.12
N ALA A 29 -0.71 -3.08 -23.38
CA ALA A 29 -0.15 -2.48 -22.18
C ALA A 29 -0.12 -3.46 -21.00
N ASP A 30 -1.17 -4.28 -20.84
CA ASP A 30 -1.21 -5.38 -19.85
C ASP A 30 -0.17 -6.47 -20.17
N GLU A 31 0.00 -6.83 -21.45
CA GLU A 31 1.05 -7.78 -21.88
C GLU A 31 2.46 -7.22 -21.66
N LYS A 32 2.66 -5.92 -21.84
CA LYS A 32 3.93 -5.25 -21.49
C LYS A 32 4.17 -5.20 -19.99
N GLU A 33 3.14 -4.93 -19.17
CA GLU A 33 3.25 -5.03 -17.70
C GLU A 33 3.49 -6.48 -17.25
N ALA A 34 2.79 -7.45 -17.80
CA ALA A 34 3.00 -8.88 -17.53
C ALA A 34 4.37 -9.35 -18.01
N GLY A 35 4.84 -8.91 -19.18
CA GLY A 35 6.18 -9.20 -19.69
C GLY A 35 7.31 -8.56 -18.88
N ILE A 36 7.06 -7.44 -18.19
CA ILE A 36 7.98 -6.86 -17.22
C ILE A 36 7.99 -7.72 -15.94
N ASP A 37 6.84 -8.17 -15.47
CA ASP A 37 6.73 -9.08 -14.31
C ASP A 37 7.38 -10.46 -14.62
N GLU A 38 7.24 -11.01 -15.85
CA GLU A 38 7.92 -12.25 -16.28
C GLU A 38 9.42 -12.06 -16.50
N ARG A 39 9.88 -10.93 -17.03
CA ARG A 39 11.32 -10.62 -17.12
C ARG A 39 11.95 -10.48 -15.75
N LEU A 40 11.27 -9.84 -14.80
CA LEU A 40 11.73 -9.73 -13.41
C LEU A 40 11.69 -11.08 -12.66
N ALA A 41 10.83 -12.04 -13.09
CA ALA A 41 10.75 -13.37 -12.52
C ALA A 41 11.65 -14.41 -13.24
N GLY A 42 11.96 -14.23 -14.54
CA GLY A 42 12.70 -15.17 -15.37
C GLY A 42 14.21 -14.99 -15.39
N GLU A 43 14.74 -13.86 -14.92
CA GLU A 43 16.20 -13.60 -14.91
C GLU A 43 16.98 -14.35 -13.79
N GLY A 44 16.30 -15.24 -13.04
CA GLY A 44 16.93 -16.00 -11.96
C GLY A 44 17.96 -17.06 -12.41
N THR A 45 17.99 -17.49 -13.66
CA THR A 45 18.87 -18.58 -14.12
C THR A 45 19.91 -18.21 -15.18
N ALA A 46 19.73 -17.11 -15.91
CA ALA A 46 20.71 -16.60 -16.87
C ALA A 46 21.69 -15.57 -16.26
N ALA A 47 21.34 -15.02 -15.10
CA ALA A 47 22.10 -13.96 -14.44
C ALA A 47 23.31 -14.44 -13.62
N GLU A 48 23.46 -15.75 -13.37
CA GLU A 48 24.57 -16.25 -12.55
C GLU A 48 25.95 -16.16 -13.23
N GLU A 49 26.02 -16.16 -14.55
CA GLU A 49 27.30 -16.00 -15.27
C GLU A 49 27.71 -14.53 -15.50
N GLU A 50 26.76 -13.58 -15.58
CA GLU A 50 27.07 -12.15 -15.76
C GLU A 50 27.36 -11.40 -14.45
N THR A 51 27.11 -12.00 -13.29
CA THR A 51 27.21 -11.33 -11.98
C THR A 51 28.53 -11.53 -11.27
N ARG A 52 29.48 -12.31 -11.83
CA ARG A 52 30.80 -12.46 -11.22
C ARG A 52 31.59 -11.14 -11.22
N GLY A 53 31.59 -10.47 -10.07
CA GLY A 53 32.34 -9.23 -9.85
C GLY A 53 31.49 -7.97 -9.71
N LYS A 54 30.17 -8.02 -9.84
CA LYS A 54 29.29 -6.91 -9.59
C LYS A 54 28.82 -6.90 -8.12
N VAL A 55 28.69 -5.70 -7.54
CA VAL A 55 28.09 -5.54 -6.21
C VAL A 55 26.62 -5.99 -6.25
N LYS A 56 26.25 -6.93 -5.37
CA LYS A 56 24.90 -7.45 -5.26
C LYS A 56 24.08 -6.63 -4.28
N ILE A 57 23.17 -5.82 -4.78
CA ILE A 57 22.27 -4.99 -3.98
C ILE A 57 20.86 -5.60 -4.06
N LEU A 58 20.22 -5.75 -2.91
CA LEU A 58 18.78 -6.04 -2.84
C LEU A 58 18.03 -4.80 -2.37
N ALA A 59 16.78 -4.66 -2.77
CA ALA A 59 15.95 -3.58 -2.26
C ALA A 59 14.54 -4.06 -1.89
N VAL A 60 13.94 -3.38 -0.93
CA VAL A 60 12.52 -3.55 -0.59
C VAL A 60 11.87 -2.18 -0.62
N THR A 61 10.81 -2.04 -1.39
CA THR A 61 10.03 -0.81 -1.45
C THR A 61 8.63 -1.03 -0.94
N SER A 62 8.14 -0.10 -0.10
CA SER A 62 6.79 -0.17 0.44
C SER A 62 6.28 1.20 0.84
N CYS A 63 5.04 1.51 0.48
CA CYS A 63 4.38 2.72 0.96
C CYS A 63 3.04 2.37 1.63
N PRO A 64 2.46 3.25 2.46
CA PRO A 64 1.22 2.98 3.16
C PRO A 64 0.04 2.65 2.24
N THR A 65 -0.05 3.30 1.09
CA THR A 65 -1.08 3.02 0.08
C THR A 65 -0.76 1.81 -0.79
N GLY A 66 0.53 1.42 -0.87
CA GLY A 66 0.99 0.28 -1.65
C GLY A 66 0.80 0.45 -3.17
N ILE A 67 0.72 1.70 -3.67
CA ILE A 67 0.43 1.96 -5.09
C ILE A 67 1.59 2.72 -5.73
N ALA A 68 1.45 4.00 -6.03
CA ALA A 68 2.38 4.74 -6.87
C ALA A 68 3.82 4.83 -6.31
N HIS A 69 3.98 5.26 -5.07
CA HIS A 69 5.31 5.50 -4.49
C HIS A 69 6.15 4.23 -4.35
N THR A 70 5.52 3.08 -4.11
CA THR A 70 6.21 1.78 -4.05
C THR A 70 6.89 1.46 -5.36
N TYR A 71 6.17 1.61 -6.48
CA TYR A 71 6.71 1.29 -7.81
C TYR A 71 7.66 2.36 -8.33
N MET A 72 7.38 3.65 -8.08
CA MET A 72 8.29 4.75 -8.44
C MET A 72 9.64 4.63 -7.73
N ALA A 73 9.65 4.25 -6.45
CA ALA A 73 10.90 4.01 -5.72
C ALA A 73 11.65 2.79 -6.26
N ALA A 74 10.94 1.72 -6.59
CA ALA A 74 11.54 0.54 -7.21
C ALA A 74 12.20 0.89 -8.54
N GLU A 75 11.49 1.58 -9.43
CA GLU A 75 12.02 2.03 -10.72
C GLU A 75 13.23 2.97 -10.56
N GLY A 76 13.15 3.94 -9.64
CA GLY A 76 14.25 4.85 -9.36
C GLY A 76 15.52 4.13 -8.91
N ILE A 77 15.39 3.21 -7.95
CA ILE A 77 16.50 2.40 -7.43
C ILE A 77 17.05 1.48 -8.52
N GLU A 78 16.19 0.83 -9.32
CA GLU A 78 16.60 -0.04 -10.42
C GLU A 78 17.40 0.72 -11.47
N LYS A 79 16.90 1.88 -11.91
CA LYS A 79 17.57 2.75 -12.88
C LYS A 79 18.95 3.20 -12.38
N ALA A 80 19.06 3.62 -11.11
CA ALA A 80 20.31 4.02 -10.51
C ALA A 80 21.32 2.87 -10.41
N ALA A 81 20.86 1.66 -10.03
CA ALA A 81 21.73 0.48 -9.96
C ALA A 81 22.23 0.04 -11.34
N LYS A 82 21.36 0.03 -12.35
CA LYS A 82 21.73 -0.27 -13.74
C LYS A 82 22.74 0.74 -14.29
N ALA A 83 22.56 2.02 -14.01
CA ALA A 83 23.50 3.07 -14.43
C ALA A 83 24.91 2.89 -13.84
N LYS A 84 25.02 2.26 -12.66
CA LYS A 84 26.29 1.97 -11.96
C LYS A 84 26.74 0.52 -12.12
N ASN A 85 26.14 -0.22 -13.03
CA ASN A 85 26.49 -1.62 -13.36
C ASN A 85 26.48 -2.55 -12.14
N CYS A 86 25.54 -2.34 -11.19
CA CYS A 86 25.31 -3.21 -10.05
C CYS A 86 24.23 -4.24 -10.36
N PHE A 87 24.31 -5.41 -9.71
CA PHE A 87 23.18 -6.32 -9.67
C PHE A 87 22.14 -5.80 -8.70
N ILE A 88 20.88 -5.77 -9.12
CA ILE A 88 19.78 -5.34 -8.28
C ILE A 88 18.58 -6.28 -8.41
N LYS A 89 18.00 -6.70 -7.28
CA LYS A 89 16.68 -7.33 -7.23
C LYS A 89 15.83 -6.56 -6.23
N ILE A 90 14.59 -6.25 -6.60
CA ILE A 90 13.71 -5.40 -5.81
C ILE A 90 12.41 -6.13 -5.48
N GLU A 91 12.16 -6.32 -4.20
CA GLU A 91 10.87 -6.73 -3.67
C GLU A 91 9.97 -5.51 -3.52
N THR A 92 8.82 -5.52 -4.18
CA THR A 92 7.79 -4.49 -4.03
C THR A 92 6.67 -4.99 -3.14
N ARG A 93 6.30 -4.22 -2.11
CA ARG A 93 5.20 -4.53 -1.20
C ARG A 93 4.07 -3.52 -1.40
N GLY A 94 3.27 -3.81 -2.40
CA GLY A 94 2.15 -2.98 -2.81
C GLY A 94 0.81 -3.42 -2.23
N SER A 95 -0.28 -2.75 -2.66
CA SER A 95 -1.66 -3.09 -2.28
C SER A 95 -2.10 -4.50 -2.72
N GLY A 96 -1.51 -5.02 -3.80
CA GLY A 96 -1.72 -6.38 -4.31
C GLY A 96 -0.85 -7.45 -3.63
N GLY A 97 -0.13 -7.10 -2.54
CA GLY A 97 0.77 -8.01 -1.84
C GLY A 97 2.24 -7.80 -2.20
N ALA A 98 3.09 -8.74 -1.74
CA ALA A 98 4.52 -8.71 -2.04
C ALA A 98 4.78 -9.40 -3.38
N LYS A 99 5.51 -8.72 -4.29
CA LYS A 99 5.99 -9.25 -5.55
C LYS A 99 7.51 -9.34 -5.51
N ASN A 100 8.10 -10.27 -6.28
CA ASN A 100 9.55 -10.51 -6.36
C ASN A 100 10.20 -10.70 -4.98
N VAL A 101 9.55 -11.51 -4.13
CA VAL A 101 9.99 -11.74 -2.75
C VAL A 101 11.44 -12.24 -2.73
N LEU A 102 12.26 -11.59 -1.90
CA LEU A 102 13.65 -11.96 -1.70
C LEU A 102 13.73 -13.29 -0.94
N THR A 103 14.48 -14.23 -1.47
CA THR A 103 14.75 -15.52 -0.81
C THR A 103 15.86 -15.40 0.23
N ASP A 104 15.89 -16.33 1.19
CA ASP A 104 16.93 -16.35 2.23
C ASP A 104 18.34 -16.48 1.63
N GLN A 105 18.47 -17.21 0.51
CA GLN A 105 19.73 -17.37 -0.20
C GLN A 105 20.19 -16.07 -0.85
N GLU A 106 19.31 -15.34 -1.52
CA GLU A 106 19.61 -14.04 -2.11
C GLU A 106 20.00 -13.02 -1.02
N ILE A 107 19.28 -13.04 0.09
CA ILE A 107 19.62 -12.22 1.27
C ILE A 107 21.00 -12.59 1.81
N ALA A 108 21.33 -13.90 1.88
CA ALA A 108 22.63 -14.35 2.34
C ALA A 108 23.78 -13.90 1.42
N ASP A 109 23.54 -13.87 0.11
CA ASP A 109 24.55 -13.51 -0.91
C ASP A 109 24.66 -12.00 -1.18
N ALA A 110 23.75 -11.19 -0.61
CA ALA A 110 23.72 -9.74 -0.82
C ALA A 110 24.83 -9.02 -0.07
N ASP A 111 25.45 -8.05 -0.75
CA ASP A 111 26.44 -7.12 -0.17
C ASP A 111 25.78 -6.03 0.65
N CYS A 112 24.61 -5.54 0.18
CA CYS A 112 23.83 -4.51 0.86
C CYS A 112 22.33 -4.65 0.54
N ILE A 113 21.49 -4.26 1.49
CA ILE A 113 20.04 -4.24 1.35
C ILE A 113 19.53 -2.82 1.55
N ILE A 114 18.73 -2.30 0.62
CA ILE A 114 18.08 -1.00 0.72
C ILE A 114 16.61 -1.21 1.07
N VAL A 115 16.16 -0.69 2.21
CA VAL A 115 14.74 -0.72 2.61
C VAL A 115 14.18 0.69 2.51
N ALA A 116 13.57 1.00 1.36
CA ALA A 116 12.90 2.27 1.09
C ALA A 116 11.41 2.13 1.39
N ALA A 117 11.04 2.29 2.67
CA ALA A 117 9.71 1.93 3.11
C ALA A 117 9.15 2.88 4.17
N ASP A 118 7.88 3.29 3.96
CA ASP A 118 7.06 3.99 4.94
C ASP A 118 5.98 3.07 5.54
N ALA A 119 5.89 1.82 5.09
CA ALA A 119 5.04 0.77 5.66
C ALA A 119 5.90 -0.32 6.29
N LYS A 120 5.29 -1.18 7.12
CA LYS A 120 6.00 -2.27 7.81
C LYS A 120 6.60 -3.28 6.82
N VAL A 121 7.88 -3.51 6.95
CA VAL A 121 8.62 -4.57 6.25
C VAL A 121 9.10 -5.59 7.30
N PRO A 122 9.03 -6.91 7.04
CA PRO A 122 9.61 -7.93 7.91
C PRO A 122 11.15 -7.79 7.91
N MET A 123 11.67 -7.11 8.92
CA MET A 123 13.10 -6.79 9.01
C MET A 123 13.93 -7.93 9.60
N GLU A 124 13.31 -8.85 10.34
CA GLU A 124 13.96 -9.95 11.04
C GLU A 124 14.81 -10.82 10.09
N ARG A 125 14.38 -10.96 8.83
CA ARG A 125 15.08 -11.72 7.79
C ARG A 125 16.40 -11.10 7.35
N PHE A 126 16.66 -9.85 7.71
CA PHE A 126 17.89 -9.11 7.35
C PHE A 126 18.90 -9.05 8.50
N ASP A 127 18.71 -9.84 9.56
CA ASP A 127 19.62 -9.87 10.71
C ASP A 127 21.06 -10.18 10.28
N GLY A 128 22.01 -9.40 10.79
CA GLY A 128 23.43 -9.51 10.45
C GLY A 128 23.83 -8.94 9.09
N LYS A 129 22.90 -8.39 8.30
CA LYS A 129 23.16 -7.79 6.98
C LYS A 129 23.35 -6.29 7.05
N LYS A 130 24.11 -5.74 6.08
CA LYS A 130 24.21 -4.30 5.88
C LYS A 130 22.91 -3.77 5.30
N VAL A 131 22.20 -2.91 6.03
CA VAL A 131 20.88 -2.39 5.63
C VAL A 131 20.88 -0.87 5.65
N ILE A 132 20.45 -0.26 4.56
CA ILE A 132 20.16 1.16 4.46
C ILE A 132 18.65 1.32 4.57
N GLU A 133 18.18 1.81 5.71
CA GLU A 133 16.77 2.15 5.91
C GLU A 133 16.52 3.61 5.54
N CYS A 134 15.50 3.86 4.71
CA CYS A 134 15.11 5.20 4.29
C CYS A 134 13.61 5.27 4.00
N GLN A 135 13.10 6.47 3.81
CA GLN A 135 11.72 6.69 3.38
C GLN A 135 11.56 6.29 1.90
N VAL A 136 10.33 5.89 1.51
CA VAL A 136 10.03 5.56 0.11
C VAL A 136 10.33 6.74 -0.84
N SER A 137 10.15 7.98 -0.38
CA SER A 137 10.46 9.20 -1.11
C SER A 137 11.96 9.36 -1.42
N ASP A 138 12.84 8.86 -0.55
CA ASP A 138 14.29 8.87 -0.80
C ASP A 138 14.67 7.86 -1.89
N GLY A 139 13.96 6.73 -1.99
CA GLY A 139 14.10 5.79 -3.11
C GLY A 139 13.71 6.39 -4.46
N ILE A 140 12.81 7.39 -4.46
CA ILE A 140 12.42 8.12 -5.69
C ILE A 140 13.44 9.23 -6.02
N SER A 141 13.77 10.08 -5.04
CA SER A 141 14.49 11.33 -5.28
C SER A 141 16.00 11.25 -5.06
N LYS A 142 16.49 10.25 -4.31
CA LYS A 142 17.88 10.08 -3.90
C LYS A 142 18.44 8.69 -4.23
N ALA A 143 17.83 8.01 -5.21
CA ALA A 143 18.22 6.64 -5.59
C ALA A 143 19.71 6.50 -5.89
N ASP A 144 20.29 7.46 -6.61
CA ASP A 144 21.72 7.46 -6.94
C ASP A 144 22.61 7.49 -5.69
N GLN A 145 22.23 8.30 -4.69
CA GLN A 145 22.97 8.39 -3.42
C GLN A 145 22.85 7.10 -2.59
N LEU A 146 21.67 6.46 -2.62
CA LEU A 146 21.44 5.18 -1.93
C LEU A 146 22.31 4.07 -2.53
N ILE A 147 22.38 4.00 -3.86
CA ILE A 147 23.24 3.05 -4.56
C ILE A 147 24.72 3.34 -4.30
N ASP A 148 25.17 4.61 -4.29
CA ASP A 148 26.55 4.96 -3.94
C ASP A 148 26.92 4.51 -2.53
N ARG A 149 26.04 4.74 -1.56
CA ARG A 149 26.26 4.28 -0.19
C ARG A 149 26.33 2.76 -0.09
N ALA A 150 25.47 2.05 -0.87
CA ALA A 150 25.49 0.60 -0.92
C ALA A 150 26.79 0.06 -1.51
N ILE A 151 27.28 0.65 -2.61
CA ILE A 151 28.56 0.27 -3.26
C ILE A 151 29.74 0.53 -2.33
N ASN A 152 29.78 1.69 -1.66
CA ASN A 152 30.85 2.08 -0.76
C ASN A 152 30.83 1.30 0.58
N GLY A 153 29.81 0.48 0.79
CA GLY A 153 29.65 -0.30 2.03
C GLY A 153 29.29 0.56 3.24
N ASP A 154 28.83 1.81 3.01
CA ASP A 154 28.39 2.76 4.04
C ASP A 154 26.95 2.46 4.48
N ALA A 155 26.76 1.27 5.02
CA ALA A 155 25.50 0.79 5.57
C ALA A 155 25.72 0.15 6.93
N PRO A 156 24.91 0.48 7.95
CA PRO A 156 25.01 -0.17 9.26
C PRO A 156 24.59 -1.64 9.15
N VAL A 157 25.21 -2.49 9.97
CA VAL A 157 24.75 -3.87 10.11
C VAL A 157 23.46 -3.86 10.95
N TYR A 158 22.40 -4.43 10.38
CA TYR A 158 21.13 -4.57 11.06
C TYR A 158 21.20 -5.74 12.05
N HIS A 159 20.75 -5.53 13.27
CA HIS A 159 20.62 -6.57 14.29
C HIS A 159 19.17 -6.61 14.79
N ALA A 160 18.51 -7.73 14.57
CA ALA A 160 17.20 -7.99 15.16
C ALA A 160 17.38 -8.17 16.66
N ALA A 161 16.83 -7.24 17.48
CA ALA A 161 16.86 -7.39 18.94
C ALA A 161 16.08 -8.66 19.33
N ALA A 162 16.74 -9.60 19.96
CA ALA A 162 16.12 -10.82 20.47
C ALA A 162 14.99 -10.43 21.46
N GLY A 163 13.74 -10.63 21.05
CA GLY A 163 12.56 -10.39 21.89
C GLY A 163 11.55 -9.35 21.40
N SER A 164 11.72 -8.73 20.24
CA SER A 164 10.75 -7.79 19.71
C SER A 164 9.83 -8.44 18.66
N GLN A 165 8.85 -9.20 19.15
CA GLN A 165 7.61 -9.37 18.40
C GLN A 165 7.00 -7.97 18.24
N THR A 166 6.85 -7.54 16.99
CA THR A 166 6.13 -6.31 16.59
C THR A 166 6.63 -5.00 17.20
N SER A 167 7.88 -4.66 16.99
CA SER A 167 8.28 -3.26 17.04
C SER A 167 8.13 -2.68 15.64
N SER A 168 7.23 -1.71 15.49
CA SER A 168 7.30 -0.75 14.40
C SER A 168 8.75 -0.30 14.32
N ALA A 169 9.45 -0.59 13.24
CA ALA A 169 10.74 -0.01 12.97
C ALA A 169 10.57 1.50 12.91
N GLY A 170 10.57 2.11 14.08
CA GLY A 170 10.73 3.53 14.25
C GLY A 170 12.16 3.82 13.88
N ASN A 171 12.34 4.34 12.68
CA ASN A 171 13.55 5.01 12.27
C ASN A 171 14.06 5.86 13.45
N LYS A 172 15.24 5.54 14.00
CA LYS A 172 15.95 6.36 14.99
C LYS A 172 16.54 7.64 14.40
N SER A 173 16.21 7.97 13.16
CA SER A 173 16.34 9.34 12.68
C SER A 173 15.10 10.09 13.17
N GLY A 174 15.27 11.06 14.08
CA GLY A 174 14.25 11.81 14.83
C GLY A 174 13.04 12.27 14.04
N GLY A 175 12.15 11.34 13.71
CA GLY A 175 10.89 11.64 13.07
C GLY A 175 10.04 12.47 14.03
N SER A 176 9.75 13.71 13.67
CA SER A 176 8.83 14.60 14.37
C SER A 176 7.57 13.83 14.77
N VAL A 177 6.98 14.17 15.93
CA VAL A 177 5.69 13.62 16.38
C VAL A 177 4.65 13.67 15.25
N GLY A 178 4.69 14.73 14.42
CA GLY A 178 3.84 14.85 13.24
C GLY A 178 4.03 13.73 12.22
N HIS A 179 5.25 13.26 12.00
CA HIS A 179 5.49 12.14 11.08
C HIS A 179 4.88 10.82 11.59
N LYS A 180 4.96 10.56 12.90
CA LYS A 180 4.31 9.38 13.50
C LYS A 180 2.80 9.41 13.35
N ILE A 181 2.18 10.57 13.62
CA ILE A 181 0.74 10.78 13.43
C ILE A 181 0.35 10.56 11.96
N TYR A 182 1.14 11.10 11.03
CA TYR A 182 0.93 10.91 9.59
C TYR A 182 0.95 9.43 9.20
N MET A 183 1.94 8.65 9.67
CA MET A 183 2.05 7.22 9.38
C MET A 183 0.86 6.42 9.94
N GLN A 184 0.43 6.74 11.15
CA GLN A 184 -0.73 6.11 11.79
C GLN A 184 -2.02 6.42 11.00
N LEU A 185 -2.18 7.67 10.58
CA LEU A 185 -3.31 8.10 9.75
C LEU A 185 -3.32 7.39 8.40
N MET A 186 -2.17 7.36 7.72
CA MET A 186 -2.03 6.73 6.41
C MET A 186 -2.28 5.23 6.44
N ASN A 187 -1.94 4.55 7.54
CA ASN A 187 -2.31 3.15 7.71
C ASN A 187 -3.83 2.94 7.70
N GLY A 188 -4.59 3.79 8.41
CA GLY A 188 -6.05 3.74 8.38
C GLY A 188 -6.63 4.02 6.99
N VAL A 189 -6.11 5.07 6.32
CA VAL A 189 -6.55 5.46 4.97
C VAL A 189 -6.30 4.34 3.95
N SER A 190 -5.13 3.69 3.99
CA SER A 190 -4.77 2.61 3.07
C SER A 190 -5.74 1.44 3.12
N HIS A 191 -6.15 1.05 4.33
CA HIS A 191 -7.07 -0.09 4.50
C HIS A 191 -8.52 0.25 4.15
N MET A 192 -8.89 1.53 4.20
CA MET A 192 -10.23 1.95 3.80
C MET A 192 -10.37 2.12 2.27
N LEU A 193 -9.27 2.40 1.54
CA LEU A 193 -9.30 2.68 0.09
C LEU A 193 -9.98 1.59 -0.74
N PRO A 194 -9.72 0.28 -0.56
CA PRO A 194 -10.39 -0.76 -1.33
C PRO A 194 -11.92 -0.74 -1.18
N LEU A 195 -12.43 -0.40 0.01
CA LEU A 195 -13.87 -0.30 0.25
C LEU A 195 -14.48 0.92 -0.45
N VAL A 196 -13.76 2.05 -0.45
CA VAL A 196 -14.19 3.27 -1.14
C VAL A 196 -14.23 3.04 -2.64
N VAL A 197 -13.16 2.48 -3.21
CA VAL A 197 -13.04 2.22 -4.64
C VAL A 197 -14.05 1.16 -5.08
N GLY A 198 -14.06 -0.02 -4.42
CA GLY A 198 -14.97 -1.12 -4.75
C GLY A 198 -16.44 -0.73 -4.56
N GLY A 199 -16.77 -0.10 -3.43
CA GLY A 199 -18.12 0.39 -3.15
C GLY A 199 -18.58 1.45 -4.14
N GLY A 200 -17.67 2.39 -4.49
CA GLY A 200 -17.93 3.43 -5.49
C GLY A 200 -18.21 2.87 -6.87
N ILE A 201 -17.43 1.87 -7.31
CA ILE A 201 -17.66 1.17 -8.59
C ILE A 201 -19.03 0.48 -8.59
N LEU A 202 -19.39 -0.23 -7.52
CA LEU A 202 -20.70 -0.88 -7.41
C LEU A 202 -21.87 0.12 -7.48
N ILE A 203 -21.75 1.26 -6.83
CA ILE A 203 -22.74 2.34 -6.90
C ILE A 203 -22.81 2.92 -8.31
N ALA A 204 -21.66 3.13 -8.99
CA ALA A 204 -21.63 3.60 -10.36
C ALA A 204 -22.30 2.62 -11.33
N ILE A 205 -22.06 1.31 -11.15
CA ILE A 205 -22.74 0.25 -11.92
C ILE A 205 -24.26 0.31 -11.68
N ALA A 206 -24.71 0.52 -10.46
CA ALA A 206 -26.13 0.67 -10.16
C ALA A 206 -26.77 1.82 -10.92
N PHE A 207 -26.10 2.97 -10.97
CA PHE A 207 -26.55 4.12 -11.76
C PHE A 207 -26.54 3.84 -13.26
N LEU A 208 -25.53 3.11 -13.77
CA LEU A 208 -25.45 2.70 -15.17
C LEU A 208 -26.60 1.79 -15.55
N ILE A 209 -26.92 0.78 -14.71
CA ILE A 209 -28.02 -0.16 -14.95
C ILE A 209 -29.36 0.60 -15.05
N ASP A 210 -29.66 1.47 -14.09
CA ASP A 210 -30.89 2.25 -14.13
C ASP A 210 -30.91 3.22 -15.32
N GLY A 211 -29.78 3.86 -15.66
CA GLY A 211 -29.65 4.76 -16.79
C GLY A 211 -29.86 4.11 -18.16
N LEU A 212 -29.52 2.83 -18.30
CA LEU A 212 -29.74 2.05 -19.52
C LEU A 212 -31.14 1.40 -19.57
N SER A 213 -31.74 1.15 -18.41
CA SER A 213 -32.99 0.38 -18.29
C SER A 213 -34.24 1.26 -18.21
N VAL A 214 -34.08 2.52 -17.81
CA VAL A 214 -35.21 3.41 -17.50
C VAL A 214 -35.06 4.74 -18.20
N ASP A 215 -36.12 5.20 -18.90
CA ASP A 215 -36.16 6.57 -19.45
C ASP A 215 -36.40 7.59 -18.33
N LEU A 216 -35.35 8.23 -17.90
CA LEU A 216 -35.34 9.24 -16.82
C LEU A 216 -36.22 10.46 -17.13
N SER A 217 -36.41 10.78 -18.43
CA SER A 217 -37.24 11.91 -18.85
C SER A 217 -38.73 11.64 -18.68
N ALA A 218 -39.13 10.36 -18.76
CA ALA A 218 -40.50 9.92 -18.59
C ALA A 218 -40.93 9.71 -17.10
N LEU A 219 -39.96 9.70 -16.18
CA LEU A 219 -40.25 9.45 -14.77
C LEU A 219 -40.73 10.70 -14.02
N PRO A 220 -41.69 10.55 -13.07
CA PRO A 220 -42.04 11.58 -12.10
C PRO A 220 -40.86 12.01 -11.24
N ALA A 221 -40.84 13.26 -10.74
CA ALA A 221 -39.72 13.82 -9.99
C ALA A 221 -39.40 13.05 -8.70
N ASP A 222 -40.38 12.47 -8.04
CA ASP A 222 -40.25 11.63 -6.85
C ASP A 222 -39.54 10.30 -7.14
N GLN A 223 -39.76 9.70 -8.31
CA GLN A 223 -39.08 8.48 -8.73
C GLN A 223 -37.67 8.74 -9.23
N ARG A 224 -37.36 9.92 -9.81
CA ARG A 224 -36.00 10.32 -10.16
C ARG A 224 -35.09 10.41 -8.94
N ALA A 225 -35.63 10.75 -7.78
CA ALA A 225 -34.87 10.77 -6.52
C ALA A 225 -34.37 9.36 -6.11
N ASN A 226 -34.99 8.29 -6.59
CA ASN A 226 -34.63 6.90 -6.33
C ASN A 226 -33.64 6.32 -7.36
N PHE A 227 -33.03 7.14 -8.21
CA PHE A 227 -32.09 6.70 -9.22
C PHE A 227 -30.94 5.87 -8.63
N GLY A 228 -30.64 4.77 -9.28
CA GLY A 228 -29.73 3.74 -8.77
C GLY A 228 -30.41 2.68 -7.88
N THR A 229 -31.74 2.78 -7.65
CA THR A 229 -32.55 1.77 -6.93
C THR A 229 -33.89 1.49 -7.60
N ILE A 230 -34.09 1.98 -8.82
CA ILE A 230 -35.37 1.83 -9.54
C ILE A 230 -35.53 0.38 -9.98
N THR A 231 -34.50 -0.22 -10.56
CA THR A 231 -34.49 -1.64 -10.91
C THR A 231 -34.00 -2.50 -9.74
N PRO A 232 -34.53 -3.73 -9.54
CA PRO A 232 -34.07 -4.60 -8.47
C PRO A 232 -32.57 -4.91 -8.52
N VAL A 233 -31.99 -5.00 -9.72
CA VAL A 233 -30.57 -5.27 -9.91
C VAL A 233 -29.74 -4.06 -9.48
N ALA A 234 -30.12 -2.85 -9.90
CA ALA A 234 -29.45 -1.63 -9.46
C ALA A 234 -29.52 -1.45 -7.94
N ALA A 235 -30.70 -1.70 -7.35
CA ALA A 235 -30.89 -1.66 -5.91
C ALA A 235 -29.94 -2.61 -5.15
N LEU A 236 -29.72 -3.83 -5.68
CA LEU A 236 -28.76 -4.78 -5.12
C LEU A 236 -27.33 -4.24 -5.14
N PHE A 237 -26.86 -3.77 -6.30
CA PHE A 237 -25.51 -3.20 -6.44
C PHE A 237 -25.30 -1.98 -5.55
N LYS A 238 -26.28 -1.06 -5.52
CA LYS A 238 -26.24 0.13 -4.67
C LYS A 238 -26.27 -0.24 -3.18
N GLY A 239 -27.00 -1.27 -2.79
CA GLY A 239 -27.05 -1.79 -1.42
C GLY A 239 -25.70 -2.34 -0.97
N ILE A 240 -25.04 -3.15 -1.79
CA ILE A 240 -23.71 -3.70 -1.51
C ILE A 240 -22.68 -2.56 -1.43
N GLY A 241 -22.67 -1.68 -2.43
CA GLY A 241 -21.76 -0.52 -2.46
C GLY A 241 -21.97 0.41 -1.27
N GLY A 242 -23.23 0.69 -0.89
CA GLY A 242 -23.55 1.50 0.29
C GLY A 242 -23.10 0.86 1.60
N THR A 243 -23.21 -0.46 1.70
CA THR A 243 -22.67 -1.21 2.85
C THR A 243 -21.16 -1.08 2.94
N ALA A 244 -20.45 -1.23 1.82
CA ALA A 244 -18.99 -1.04 1.76
C ALA A 244 -18.59 0.38 2.22
N PHE A 245 -19.31 1.41 1.78
CA PHE A 245 -19.13 2.78 2.25
C PHE A 245 -19.41 2.95 3.75
N GLY A 246 -20.39 2.22 4.29
CA GLY A 246 -20.73 2.21 5.72
C GLY A 246 -19.56 1.71 6.59
N PHE A 247 -18.74 0.80 6.07
CA PHE A 247 -17.55 0.29 6.75
C PHE A 247 -16.34 1.24 6.68
N MET A 248 -16.35 2.27 5.85
CA MET A 248 -15.23 3.17 5.65
C MET A 248 -14.73 3.78 6.97
N LEU A 249 -15.62 4.35 7.78
CA LEU A 249 -15.25 4.99 9.04
C LEU A 249 -14.81 4.01 10.13
N PRO A 250 -15.47 2.88 10.34
CA PRO A 250 -14.98 1.83 11.24
C PRO A 250 -13.59 1.33 10.87
N ILE A 251 -13.36 1.03 9.60
CA ILE A 251 -12.07 0.53 9.11
C ILE A 251 -10.98 1.59 9.32
N LEU A 252 -11.23 2.85 8.96
CA LEU A 252 -10.29 3.94 9.20
C LEU A 252 -9.86 4.00 10.67
N ALA A 253 -10.83 4.09 11.59
CA ALA A 253 -10.56 4.19 13.01
C ALA A 253 -9.89 2.93 13.58
N GLY A 254 -10.32 1.74 13.14
CA GLY A 254 -9.76 0.47 13.55
C GLY A 254 -8.29 0.33 13.20
N PHE A 255 -7.92 0.65 11.96
CA PHE A 255 -6.52 0.52 11.52
C PHE A 255 -5.61 1.65 12.01
N ILE A 256 -6.13 2.85 12.29
CA ILE A 256 -5.40 3.87 13.06
C ILE A 256 -5.09 3.34 14.47
N ALA A 257 -6.09 2.82 15.15
CA ALA A 257 -5.93 2.26 16.49
C ALA A 257 -4.93 1.09 16.49
N MET A 258 -5.02 0.19 15.50
CA MET A 258 -4.10 -0.93 15.33
C MET A 258 -2.66 -0.45 15.07
N ALA A 259 -2.45 0.62 14.32
CA ALA A 259 -1.12 1.19 14.08
C ALA A 259 -0.47 1.75 15.37
N ILE A 260 -1.28 2.07 16.40
CA ILE A 260 -0.83 2.62 17.68
C ILE A 260 -0.68 1.52 18.73
N GLY A 261 -1.73 0.70 18.93
CA GLY A 261 -1.87 -0.25 20.04
C GLY A 261 -1.86 -1.72 19.63
N ASP A 262 -1.44 -2.03 18.38
CA ASP A 262 -1.42 -3.36 17.79
C ASP A 262 -2.82 -4.02 17.67
N ARG A 263 -2.86 -5.35 17.50
CA ARG A 263 -4.09 -6.12 17.27
C ARG A 263 -5.21 -5.88 18.29
N PRO A 264 -4.93 -5.77 19.60
CA PRO A 264 -5.99 -5.54 20.60
C PRO A 264 -6.74 -4.21 20.38
N ALA A 265 -6.06 -3.19 19.85
CA ALA A 265 -6.66 -1.89 19.62
C ALA A 265 -7.62 -1.86 18.42
N LEU A 266 -7.47 -2.80 17.48
CA LEU A 266 -8.31 -2.88 16.28
C LEU A 266 -9.81 -2.93 16.62
N ALA A 267 -10.20 -3.82 17.52
CA ALA A 267 -11.61 -4.00 17.90
C ALA A 267 -12.19 -2.73 18.53
N LEU A 268 -11.45 -2.10 19.44
CA LEU A 268 -11.89 -0.85 20.08
C LEU A 268 -12.00 0.29 19.05
N GLY A 269 -11.05 0.38 18.12
CA GLY A 269 -11.07 1.36 17.03
C GLY A 269 -12.26 1.16 16.08
N LEU A 270 -12.58 -0.09 15.70
CA LEU A 270 -13.74 -0.40 14.87
C LEU A 270 -15.04 0.04 15.55
N VAL A 271 -15.20 -0.25 16.84
CA VAL A 271 -16.38 0.18 17.62
C VAL A 271 -16.46 1.70 17.67
N GLY A 272 -15.36 2.39 17.98
CA GLY A 272 -15.31 3.84 18.01
C GLY A 272 -15.66 4.48 16.66
N GLY A 273 -15.15 3.92 15.56
CA GLY A 273 -15.48 4.34 14.20
C GLY A 273 -16.94 4.14 13.83
N MET A 274 -17.54 3.02 14.25
CA MET A 274 -18.98 2.78 14.07
C MET A 274 -19.85 3.74 14.90
N MET A 275 -19.43 4.04 16.12
CA MET A 275 -20.11 5.05 16.94
C MET A 275 -20.03 6.44 16.28
N ALA A 276 -18.89 6.81 15.70
CA ALA A 276 -18.73 8.06 14.98
C ALA A 276 -19.62 8.12 13.73
N ALA A 277 -19.74 7.01 12.99
CA ALA A 277 -20.62 6.92 11.83
C ALA A 277 -22.10 7.11 12.22
N ASN A 278 -22.56 6.42 13.24
CA ASN A 278 -23.96 6.47 13.71
C ASN A 278 -24.26 7.78 14.45
N GLY A 279 -23.29 8.34 15.18
CA GLY A 279 -23.43 9.55 15.98
C GLY A 279 -23.31 10.87 15.20
N LYS A 280 -23.26 10.81 13.85
CA LYS A 280 -23.14 11.96 12.94
C LYS A 280 -21.87 12.81 13.14
N SER A 281 -20.88 12.35 13.91
CA SER A 281 -19.59 13.02 14.05
C SER A 281 -18.68 12.79 12.83
N GLY A 282 -19.04 11.85 11.97
CA GLY A 282 -18.48 11.60 10.67
C GLY A 282 -16.98 11.27 10.70
N PHE A 283 -16.28 11.73 9.67
CA PHE A 283 -14.87 11.42 9.45
C PHE A 283 -13.96 11.90 10.59
N LEU A 284 -14.16 13.13 11.08
CA LEU A 284 -13.36 13.68 12.18
C LEU A 284 -13.59 12.92 13.49
N GLY A 285 -14.83 12.51 13.76
CA GLY A 285 -15.14 11.67 14.91
C GLY A 285 -14.46 10.31 14.84
N ALA A 286 -14.44 9.68 13.66
CA ALA A 286 -13.75 8.41 13.44
C ALA A 286 -12.22 8.52 13.62
N LEU A 287 -11.61 9.62 13.15
CA LEU A 287 -10.19 9.90 13.37
C LEU A 287 -9.88 9.98 14.87
N LEU A 288 -10.61 10.81 15.60
CA LEU A 288 -10.41 10.99 17.04
C LEU A 288 -10.63 9.67 17.80
N ALA A 289 -11.66 8.91 17.44
CA ALA A 289 -11.95 7.61 18.02
C ALA A 289 -10.81 6.60 17.78
N GLY A 290 -10.23 6.58 16.58
CA GLY A 290 -9.11 5.70 16.24
C GLY A 290 -7.86 6.01 17.07
N PHE A 291 -7.48 7.29 17.15
CA PHE A 291 -6.35 7.71 17.99
C PHE A 291 -6.61 7.42 19.46
N ALA A 292 -7.79 7.79 19.98
CA ALA A 292 -8.16 7.54 21.39
C ALA A 292 -8.10 6.04 21.71
N ALA A 293 -8.69 5.18 20.87
CA ALA A 293 -8.68 3.74 21.05
C ALA A 293 -7.25 3.17 21.12
N GLY A 294 -6.37 3.61 20.21
CA GLY A 294 -4.98 3.18 20.19
C GLY A 294 -4.23 3.55 21.47
N TYR A 295 -4.33 4.81 21.91
CA TYR A 295 -3.65 5.25 23.13
C TYR A 295 -4.26 4.68 24.41
N ILE A 296 -5.58 4.45 24.47
CA ILE A 296 -6.24 3.78 25.60
C ILE A 296 -5.67 2.36 25.77
N ILE A 297 -5.54 1.59 24.68
CA ILE A 297 -4.98 0.23 24.74
C ILE A 297 -3.51 0.26 25.18
N LEU A 298 -2.71 1.21 24.71
CA LEU A 298 -1.33 1.37 25.19
C LEU A 298 -1.27 1.65 26.70
N GLY A 299 -2.19 2.47 27.19
CA GLY A 299 -2.32 2.75 28.63
C GLY A 299 -2.72 1.53 29.43
N LEU A 300 -3.71 0.77 28.94
CA LEU A 300 -4.18 -0.47 29.57
C LEU A 300 -3.09 -1.54 29.60
N ARG A 301 -2.31 -1.73 28.52
CA ARG A 301 -1.17 -2.67 28.50
C ARG A 301 -0.17 -2.34 29.61
N LYS A 302 0.24 -1.08 29.75
CA LYS A 302 1.14 -0.66 30.82
C LYS A 302 0.57 -0.88 32.23
N LEU A 303 -0.75 -0.86 32.36
CA LEU A 303 -1.40 -1.15 33.65
C LEU A 303 -1.44 -2.66 33.89
N CYS A 304 -1.74 -3.46 32.87
CA CYS A 304 -1.77 -4.93 32.96
C CYS A 304 -0.38 -5.51 33.23
N ASP A 305 0.68 -4.93 32.66
CA ASP A 305 2.07 -5.37 32.91
C ASP A 305 2.48 -5.26 34.40
N LYS A 306 1.72 -4.50 35.20
CA LYS A 306 1.92 -4.35 36.66
C LYS A 306 1.07 -5.30 37.50
N LEU A 307 0.16 -6.05 36.88
CA LEU A 307 -0.66 -7.04 37.58
C LEU A 307 0.08 -8.36 37.66
N PRO A 308 -0.07 -9.10 38.80
CA PRO A 308 0.53 -10.43 38.90
C PRO A 308 -0.05 -11.40 37.89
N GLU A 309 0.78 -12.32 37.35
CA GLU A 309 0.44 -13.28 36.27
C GLU A 309 -0.74 -14.23 36.57
N ALA A 310 -1.42 -14.06 37.71
CA ALA A 310 -2.50 -14.96 38.17
C ALA A 310 -3.93 -14.39 37.92
N LEU A 311 -4.08 -13.37 37.10
CA LEU A 311 -5.35 -12.83 36.61
C LEU A 311 -5.32 -12.77 35.07
#